data_591154fded6a00cd26e959611147c51f
#
_entry.id   591154fded6a00cd26e959611147c51f
#
_cell.length_a   1.000
_cell.length_b   1.000
_cell.length_c   1.000
_cell.angle_alpha   90.00
_cell.angle_beta   90.00
_cell.angle_gamma   90.00
#
_symmetry.space_group_name_H-M   'P 1'
#
loop_
_entity.id
_entity.type
_entity.pdbx_description
1 polymer ?
#
loop_
_entity_poly.entity_id
_entity_poly.type
_entity_poly.pdbx_seq_one_letter_code
_entity_poly.pdbx_strand_id
1 'polypeptide(L)'
;IRVNLLGFGAYTANRKHFWSFDLNLRTSVSTQFPYELFHFFKTGESAQVRNLGLSSDAYAEAGFNYSFPIGEKFYVGARVKFLVGLARAKSYFTQFNVSLGENEWYAEAVGELEVNSNLLTIPTRQEAGQDGVYRNYYQLDDMEFDAKFKPAGYGAAFDIGATYEPIPNLLVSAAVNDIGFIAWNKASSMHGTVSRRLTFDGAQVDASGVADIDFDLGELKFEQVDEESATRMLHYTMNLGAEYRLWDRRVGFGALYQIHKYDYAALHNLTASVNFQPVRWFGLSG
;
A
#
# COMPACT_ATOMS: atom_id res chain seq x y z
N ILE A 1 6.14 2.43 5.35
CA ILE A 1 7.10 2.50 6.46
C ILE A 1 7.50 1.08 6.84
N ARG A 2 8.80 0.88 7.13
CA ARG A 2 9.33 -0.37 7.67
C ARG A 2 10.16 -0.06 8.91
N VAL A 3 9.84 -0.72 10.02
CA VAL A 3 10.60 -0.62 11.27
C VAL A 3 11.22 -1.99 11.56
N ASN A 4 12.54 -2.05 11.61
CA ASN A 4 13.24 -3.26 12.02
C ASN A 4 13.28 -3.32 13.55
N LEU A 5 12.72 -4.38 14.11
CA LEU A 5 12.67 -4.60 15.56
C LEU A 5 13.88 -5.43 16.05
N LEU A 6 14.28 -6.41 15.23
CA LEU A 6 15.41 -7.29 15.51
C LEU A 6 16.00 -7.76 14.17
N GLY A 7 17.32 -7.82 14.10
CA GLY A 7 18.00 -8.37 12.93
C GLY A 7 19.38 -8.86 13.29
N PHE A 8 19.73 -10.04 12.82
CA PHE A 8 21.07 -10.60 12.94
C PHE A 8 21.38 -11.51 11.76
N GLY A 9 22.64 -11.72 11.49
CA GLY A 9 23.09 -12.59 10.42
C GLY A 9 24.56 -12.93 10.55
N ALA A 10 24.97 -13.97 9.85
CA ALA A 10 26.35 -14.42 9.86
C ALA A 10 26.74 -15.08 8.53
N TYR A 11 28.03 -15.10 8.27
CA TYR A 11 28.61 -15.95 7.25
C TYR A 11 28.75 -17.39 7.78
N THR A 12 28.55 -18.36 6.89
CA THR A 12 28.91 -19.77 7.17
C THR A 12 30.41 -19.90 7.41
N ALA A 13 30.84 -21.03 7.98
CA ALA A 13 32.23 -21.29 8.29
C ALA A 13 33.21 -21.13 7.12
N ASN A 14 32.76 -21.44 5.89
CA ASN A 14 33.51 -21.24 4.65
C ASN A 14 33.50 -19.80 4.14
N ARG A 15 32.79 -18.87 4.81
CA ARG A 15 32.59 -17.45 4.45
C ARG A 15 32.06 -17.18 3.04
N LYS A 16 31.48 -18.21 2.40
CA LYS A 16 30.91 -18.06 1.04
C LYS A 16 29.41 -17.82 1.07
N HIS A 17 28.72 -18.32 2.07
CA HIS A 17 27.29 -18.20 2.21
C HIS A 17 26.96 -17.24 3.36
N PHE A 18 25.93 -16.47 3.19
CA PHE A 18 25.43 -15.56 4.22
C PHE A 18 23.98 -15.90 4.54
N TRP A 19 23.63 -15.89 5.80
CA TRP A 19 22.25 -16.01 6.24
C TRP A 19 21.91 -14.89 7.22
N SER A 20 20.65 -14.49 7.23
CA SER A 20 20.14 -13.51 8.20
C SER A 20 18.71 -13.82 8.58
N PHE A 21 18.37 -13.41 9.78
CA PHE A 21 17.02 -13.39 10.30
C PHE A 21 16.69 -11.96 10.71
N ASP A 22 15.46 -11.54 10.45
CA ASP A 22 14.97 -10.25 10.90
C ASP A 22 13.48 -10.30 11.23
N LEU A 23 13.09 -9.40 12.14
CA LEU A 23 11.73 -9.15 12.55
C LEU A 23 11.39 -7.69 12.25
N ASN A 24 10.38 -7.45 11.47
CA ASN A 24 9.96 -6.12 11.04
C ASN A 24 8.50 -5.88 11.31
N LEU A 25 8.16 -4.62 11.57
CA LEU A 25 6.81 -4.10 11.43
C LEU A 25 6.73 -3.31 10.13
N ARG A 26 5.72 -3.59 9.33
CA ARG A 26 5.51 -2.93 8.03
C ARG A 26 4.15 -2.27 7.99
N THR A 27 4.12 -1.06 7.47
CA THR A 27 2.90 -0.31 7.19
C THR A 27 3.02 0.32 5.82
N SER A 28 2.01 0.18 5.00
CA SER A 28 1.89 0.84 3.70
C SER A 28 0.57 1.60 3.64
N VAL A 29 0.60 2.73 2.95
CA VAL A 29 -0.59 3.50 2.59
C VAL A 29 -0.49 3.80 1.11
N SER A 30 -1.53 3.53 0.37
CA SER A 30 -1.67 3.82 -1.05
C SER A 30 -2.95 4.58 -1.28
N THR A 31 -2.86 5.67 -2.03
CA THR A 31 -4.00 6.51 -2.38
C THR A 31 -4.09 6.65 -3.89
N GLN A 32 -5.28 6.66 -4.43
CA GLN A 32 -5.57 6.98 -5.81
C GLN A 32 -6.53 8.15 -5.87
N PHE A 33 -6.02 9.31 -6.31
CA PHE A 33 -6.80 10.50 -6.53
C PHE A 33 -6.88 10.80 -8.03
N PRO A 34 -8.04 10.69 -8.66
CA PRO A 34 -8.20 11.02 -10.06
C PRO A 34 -8.11 12.54 -10.28
N TYR A 35 -7.69 12.94 -11.49
CA TYR A 35 -7.50 14.34 -11.85
C TYR A 35 -8.78 15.17 -11.69
N GLU A 36 -9.93 14.59 -11.99
CA GLU A 36 -11.26 15.21 -11.90
C GLU A 36 -11.57 15.74 -10.51
N LEU A 37 -11.07 15.08 -9.46
CA LEU A 37 -11.21 15.56 -8.08
C LEU A 37 -10.43 16.86 -7.85
N PHE A 38 -9.19 16.94 -8.36
CA PHE A 38 -8.38 18.16 -8.27
C PHE A 38 -8.97 19.29 -9.10
N HIS A 39 -9.52 18.98 -10.28
CA HIS A 39 -10.20 19.95 -11.11
C HIS A 39 -11.41 20.53 -10.39
N PHE A 40 -12.24 19.68 -9.76
CA PHE A 40 -13.38 20.08 -8.94
C PHE A 40 -12.97 21.04 -7.81
N PHE A 41 -11.95 20.69 -7.02
CA PHE A 41 -11.48 21.57 -5.94
C PHE A 41 -10.95 22.92 -6.42
N LYS A 42 -10.43 22.98 -7.64
CA LYS A 42 -9.87 24.21 -8.20
C LYS A 42 -10.94 25.10 -8.85
N THR A 43 -11.94 24.52 -9.49
CA THR A 43 -12.91 25.27 -10.32
C THR A 43 -14.28 25.39 -9.69
N GLY A 44 -14.64 24.49 -8.76
CA GLY A 44 -16.00 24.36 -8.25
C GLY A 44 -17.00 23.84 -9.28
N GLU A 45 -16.53 23.33 -10.43
CA GLU A 45 -17.41 22.77 -11.45
C GLU A 45 -17.81 21.34 -11.11
N SER A 46 -19.00 20.92 -11.58
CA SER A 46 -19.45 19.53 -11.41
C SER A 46 -18.43 18.53 -11.94
N ALA A 47 -18.17 17.47 -11.17
CA ALA A 47 -17.17 16.46 -11.52
C ALA A 47 -17.73 15.05 -11.47
N GLN A 48 -17.29 14.22 -12.42
CA GLN A 48 -17.48 12.77 -12.41
C GLN A 48 -16.16 12.11 -12.02
N VAL A 49 -16.00 11.86 -10.74
CA VAL A 49 -14.79 11.23 -10.19
C VAL A 49 -14.93 9.72 -10.25
N ARG A 50 -13.96 9.04 -10.84
CA ARG A 50 -13.91 7.57 -10.91
C ARG A 50 -12.63 7.06 -10.32
N ASN A 51 -12.69 5.86 -9.73
CA ASN A 51 -11.50 5.20 -9.17
C ASN A 51 -10.82 6.00 -8.05
N LEU A 52 -11.60 6.60 -7.17
CA LEU A 52 -11.08 7.17 -5.94
C LEU A 52 -10.80 6.04 -4.94
N GLY A 53 -9.58 5.94 -4.43
CA GLY A 53 -9.21 4.83 -3.57
C GLY A 53 -8.22 5.20 -2.48
N LEU A 54 -8.39 4.56 -1.33
CA LEU A 54 -7.47 4.57 -0.21
C LEU A 54 -7.27 3.13 0.26
N SER A 55 -6.02 2.72 0.45
CA SER A 55 -5.67 1.41 1.00
C SER A 55 -4.54 1.56 2.01
N SER A 56 -4.65 0.86 3.11
CA SER A 56 -3.64 0.83 4.18
C SER A 56 -3.49 -0.59 4.68
N ASP A 57 -2.25 -1.03 4.84
CA ASP A 57 -1.91 -2.34 5.39
C ASP A 57 -0.90 -2.19 6.52
N ALA A 58 -1.08 -2.98 7.58
CA ALA A 58 -0.14 -3.11 8.68
C ALA A 58 0.05 -4.58 9.04
N TYR A 59 1.29 -5.07 9.07
CA TYR A 59 1.62 -6.44 9.42
C TYR A 59 3.01 -6.57 10.01
N ALA A 60 3.21 -7.58 10.84
CA ALA A 60 4.52 -8.01 11.29
C ALA A 60 5.09 -9.06 10.33
N GLU A 61 6.39 -9.02 10.12
CA GLU A 61 7.12 -9.89 9.21
C GLU A 61 8.32 -10.52 9.94
N ALA A 62 8.40 -11.85 9.95
CA ALA A 62 9.59 -12.60 10.36
C ALA A 62 10.24 -13.18 9.11
N GLY A 63 11.43 -12.72 8.75
CA GLY A 63 12.14 -13.08 7.53
C GLY A 63 13.41 -13.87 7.77
N PHE A 64 13.61 -14.94 6.99
CA PHE A 64 14.87 -15.67 6.93
C PHE A 64 15.43 -15.56 5.50
N ASN A 65 16.64 -15.02 5.41
CA ASN A 65 17.36 -14.83 4.16
C ASN A 65 18.56 -15.76 4.07
N TYR A 66 18.81 -16.29 2.87
CA TYR A 66 19.98 -17.07 2.56
C TYR A 66 20.54 -16.65 1.20
N SER A 67 21.84 -16.40 1.13
CA SER A 67 22.52 -15.99 -0.10
C SER A 67 23.86 -16.68 -0.27
N PHE A 68 24.23 -16.95 -1.53
CA PHE A 68 25.44 -17.66 -1.87
C PHE A 68 25.92 -17.34 -3.29
N PRO A 69 27.22 -17.47 -3.55
CA PRO A 69 27.79 -17.35 -4.89
C PRO A 69 27.59 -18.65 -5.69
N ILE A 70 27.34 -18.49 -6.98
CA ILE A 70 27.41 -19.57 -7.97
C ILE A 70 28.58 -19.27 -8.91
N GLY A 71 29.68 -19.98 -8.71
CA GLY A 71 30.94 -19.64 -9.35
C GLY A 71 31.54 -18.35 -8.79
N GLU A 72 32.24 -17.57 -9.62
CA GLU A 72 32.95 -16.35 -9.22
C GLU A 72 32.19 -15.05 -9.52
N LYS A 73 31.21 -15.09 -10.40
CA LYS A 73 30.58 -13.90 -10.98
C LYS A 73 29.09 -13.78 -10.69
N PHE A 74 28.47 -14.81 -10.14
CA PHE A 74 27.03 -14.85 -9.95
C PHE A 74 26.71 -15.07 -8.47
N TYR A 75 25.81 -14.23 -7.92
CA TYR A 75 25.32 -14.34 -6.54
C TYR A 75 23.80 -14.41 -6.57
N VAL A 76 23.25 -15.32 -5.79
CA VAL A 76 21.81 -15.51 -5.63
C VAL A 76 21.44 -15.36 -4.16
N GLY A 77 20.32 -14.74 -3.90
CA GLY A 77 19.72 -14.66 -2.59
C GLY A 77 18.22 -14.94 -2.65
N ALA A 78 17.74 -15.64 -1.65
CA ALA A 78 16.31 -15.84 -1.46
C ALA A 78 15.94 -15.57 0.00
N ARG A 79 14.73 -15.07 0.23
CA ARG A 79 14.20 -14.80 1.56
C ARG A 79 12.79 -15.33 1.66
N VAL A 80 12.53 -16.09 2.71
CA VAL A 80 11.19 -16.57 3.07
C VAL A 80 10.68 -15.74 4.23
N LYS A 81 9.42 -15.37 4.21
CA LYS A 81 8.78 -14.51 5.19
C LYS A 81 7.52 -15.17 5.75
N PHE A 82 7.38 -15.16 7.05
CA PHE A 82 6.14 -15.42 7.74
C PHE A 82 5.49 -14.09 8.12
N LEU A 83 4.19 -13.96 7.86
CA LEU A 83 3.46 -12.69 8.01
C LEU A 83 2.34 -12.85 9.04
N VAL A 84 2.19 -11.83 9.88
CA VAL A 84 1.11 -11.70 10.84
C VAL A 84 0.36 -10.40 10.53
N GLY A 85 -0.82 -10.52 9.95
CA GLY A 85 -1.69 -9.40 9.62
C GLY A 85 -2.27 -8.77 10.88
N LEU A 86 -2.13 -7.45 11.01
CA LEU A 86 -2.60 -6.66 12.15
C LEU A 86 -3.84 -5.87 11.78
N ALA A 87 -3.75 -5.12 10.69
CA ALA A 87 -4.85 -4.31 10.17
C ALA A 87 -4.69 -4.12 8.65
N ARG A 88 -5.83 -4.09 7.98
CA ARG A 88 -5.97 -3.65 6.59
C ARG A 88 -7.25 -2.83 6.50
N ALA A 89 -7.20 -1.72 5.81
CA ALA A 89 -8.37 -0.95 5.44
C ALA A 89 -8.26 -0.57 3.97
N LYS A 90 -9.33 -0.76 3.22
CA LYS A 90 -9.44 -0.38 1.82
C LYS A 90 -10.80 0.24 1.58
N SER A 91 -10.83 1.47 1.05
CA SER A 91 -12.01 2.05 0.47
C SER A 91 -11.78 2.33 -1.00
N TYR A 92 -12.77 2.02 -1.82
CA TYR A 92 -12.68 2.20 -3.25
C TYR A 92 -14.03 2.63 -3.81
N PHE A 93 -14.07 3.82 -4.40
CA PHE A 93 -15.23 4.35 -5.07
C PHE A 93 -15.07 4.19 -6.57
N THR A 94 -15.89 3.36 -7.17
CA THR A 94 -15.97 3.22 -8.62
C THR A 94 -16.57 4.46 -9.27
N GLN A 95 -17.45 5.14 -8.54
CA GLN A 95 -18.11 6.36 -8.95
C GLN A 95 -18.30 7.27 -7.75
N PHE A 96 -17.89 8.51 -7.90
CA PHE A 96 -18.12 9.58 -6.94
C PHE A 96 -18.41 10.86 -7.74
N ASN A 97 -19.68 11.10 -8.01
CA ASN A 97 -20.10 12.23 -8.81
C ASN A 97 -20.53 13.36 -7.90
N VAL A 98 -20.05 14.56 -8.19
CA VAL A 98 -20.53 15.79 -7.55
C VAL A 98 -21.12 16.68 -8.62
N SER A 99 -22.37 17.10 -8.43
CA SER A 99 -23.05 18.04 -9.31
C SER A 99 -23.45 19.28 -8.53
N LEU A 100 -22.98 20.43 -9.02
CA LEU A 100 -23.32 21.76 -8.51
C LEU A 100 -24.19 22.48 -9.56
N GLY A 101 -25.39 21.94 -9.80
CA GLY A 101 -26.34 22.51 -10.75
C GLY A 101 -27.07 23.75 -10.22
N GLU A 102 -27.71 24.52 -11.08
CA GLU A 102 -28.48 25.72 -10.68
C GLU A 102 -29.67 25.41 -9.77
N ASN A 103 -30.23 24.21 -9.86
CA ASN A 103 -31.47 23.83 -9.16
C ASN A 103 -31.24 22.78 -8.05
N GLU A 104 -30.18 22.02 -8.10
CA GLU A 104 -29.91 20.93 -7.15
C GLU A 104 -28.42 20.65 -7.07
N TRP A 105 -27.91 20.56 -5.85
CA TRP A 105 -26.58 20.06 -5.58
C TRP A 105 -26.68 18.63 -5.05
N TYR A 106 -25.88 17.72 -5.61
CA TYR A 106 -25.86 16.35 -5.12
C TYR A 106 -24.48 15.73 -5.24
N ALA A 107 -24.20 14.78 -4.35
CA ALA A 107 -23.12 13.82 -4.47
C ALA A 107 -23.71 12.42 -4.62
N GLU A 108 -23.18 11.65 -5.55
CA GLU A 108 -23.54 10.24 -5.75
C GLU A 108 -22.28 9.40 -5.57
N ALA A 109 -22.31 8.46 -4.64
CA ALA A 109 -21.21 7.58 -4.32
C ALA A 109 -21.61 6.11 -4.55
N VAL A 110 -20.77 5.39 -5.32
CA VAL A 110 -20.84 3.94 -5.47
C VAL A 110 -19.47 3.39 -5.12
N GLY A 111 -19.37 2.57 -4.09
CA GLY A 111 -18.09 2.10 -3.60
C GLY A 111 -18.18 0.98 -2.59
N GLU A 112 -17.01 0.60 -2.11
CA GLU A 112 -16.79 -0.48 -1.16
C GLU A 112 -15.87 -0.04 -0.03
N LEU A 113 -16.12 -0.55 1.17
CA LEU A 113 -15.26 -0.44 2.34
C LEU A 113 -14.92 -1.86 2.82
N GLU A 114 -13.64 -2.16 2.90
CA GLU A 114 -13.11 -3.42 3.41
C GLU A 114 -12.18 -3.12 4.57
N VAL A 115 -12.46 -3.69 5.75
CA VAL A 115 -11.61 -3.57 6.92
C VAL A 115 -11.34 -4.96 7.49
N ASN A 116 -10.07 -5.29 7.67
CA ASN A 116 -9.61 -6.53 8.28
C ASN A 116 -8.75 -6.19 9.49
N SER A 117 -9.32 -6.23 10.68
CA SER A 117 -8.61 -5.87 11.91
C SER A 117 -9.31 -6.47 13.12
N ASN A 118 -8.53 -6.79 14.16
CA ASN A 118 -9.02 -7.06 15.49
C ASN A 118 -8.75 -5.87 16.45
N LEU A 119 -8.14 -4.78 15.93
CA LEU A 119 -7.86 -3.56 16.68
C LEU A 119 -8.96 -2.52 16.52
N LEU A 120 -9.83 -2.71 15.53
CA LEU A 120 -10.90 -1.79 15.18
C LEU A 120 -12.21 -2.56 15.06
N THR A 121 -13.26 -2.07 15.70
CA THR A 121 -14.63 -2.55 15.55
C THR A 121 -15.50 -1.39 15.08
N ILE A 122 -16.25 -1.61 14.00
CA ILE A 122 -17.24 -0.66 13.49
C ILE A 122 -18.61 -1.29 13.77
N PRO A 123 -19.40 -0.75 14.72
CA PRO A 123 -20.71 -1.28 15.01
C PRO A 123 -21.66 -1.10 13.83
N THR A 124 -22.68 -1.94 13.78
CA THR A 124 -23.74 -1.83 12.78
C THR A 124 -25.07 -1.46 13.44
N ARG A 125 -25.87 -0.68 12.73
CA ARG A 125 -27.25 -0.34 13.12
C ARG A 125 -28.21 -0.68 12.01
N GLN A 126 -29.37 -1.22 12.37
CA GLN A 126 -30.43 -1.50 11.42
C GLN A 126 -31.19 -0.21 11.11
N GLU A 127 -31.20 0.18 9.85
CA GLU A 127 -31.86 1.38 9.37
C GLU A 127 -32.62 1.11 8.06
N ALA A 128 -33.62 1.93 7.75
CA ALA A 128 -34.31 1.87 6.47
C ALA A 128 -33.41 2.45 5.37
N GLY A 129 -33.22 1.70 4.29
CA GLY A 129 -32.58 2.19 3.06
C GLY A 129 -33.45 3.22 2.33
N GLN A 130 -32.93 3.81 1.26
CA GLN A 130 -33.68 4.75 0.42
C GLN A 130 -34.90 4.10 -0.25
N ASP A 131 -34.89 2.78 -0.39
CA ASP A 131 -36.01 1.93 -0.89
C ASP A 131 -36.99 1.50 0.20
N GLY A 132 -36.79 1.93 1.46
CA GLY A 132 -37.60 1.59 2.61
C GLY A 132 -37.32 0.19 3.21
N VAL A 133 -36.35 -0.56 2.67
CA VAL A 133 -35.96 -1.87 3.20
C VAL A 133 -34.96 -1.70 4.33
N TYR A 134 -35.19 -2.38 5.47
CA TYR A 134 -34.29 -2.35 6.59
C TYR A 134 -33.05 -3.22 6.33
N ARG A 135 -31.86 -2.61 6.49
CA ARG A 135 -30.55 -3.24 6.35
C ARG A 135 -29.62 -2.82 7.49
N ASN A 136 -28.55 -3.55 7.68
CA ASN A 136 -27.51 -3.19 8.62
C ASN A 136 -26.51 -2.24 7.93
N TYR A 137 -26.25 -1.11 8.56
CA TYR A 137 -25.27 -0.12 8.08
C TYR A 137 -24.17 0.07 9.12
N TYR A 138 -22.92 0.14 8.68
CA TYR A 138 -21.78 0.47 9.52
C TYR A 138 -21.88 1.92 10.02
N GLN A 139 -21.62 2.11 11.31
CA GLN A 139 -21.62 3.43 11.97
C GLN A 139 -20.15 3.87 12.07
N LEU A 140 -19.67 4.65 11.10
CA LEU A 140 -18.27 5.08 11.05
C LEU A 140 -17.92 6.06 12.17
N ASP A 141 -18.89 6.80 12.69
CA ASP A 141 -18.72 7.76 13.78
C ASP A 141 -18.56 7.07 15.15
N ASP A 142 -19.05 5.83 15.26
CA ASP A 142 -19.02 5.03 16.49
C ASP A 142 -17.88 3.99 16.47
N MET A 143 -16.78 4.24 15.76
CA MET A 143 -15.64 3.32 15.69
C MET A 143 -14.97 3.15 17.05
N GLU A 144 -14.77 1.90 17.46
CA GLU A 144 -14.10 1.54 18.71
C GLU A 144 -12.73 0.92 18.44
N PHE A 145 -11.72 1.37 19.19
CA PHE A 145 -10.37 0.80 19.13
C PHE A 145 -10.13 -0.11 20.34
N ASP A 146 -9.82 -1.40 20.07
CA ASP A 146 -9.39 -2.34 21.11
C ASP A 146 -7.86 -2.39 21.15
N ALA A 147 -7.26 -1.99 22.26
CA ALA A 147 -5.82 -2.01 22.45
C ALA A 147 -5.23 -3.42 22.60
N LYS A 148 -6.05 -4.48 22.59
CA LYS A 148 -5.58 -5.85 22.71
C LYS A 148 -5.00 -6.32 21.38
N PHE A 149 -3.68 -6.56 21.37
CA PHE A 149 -3.00 -7.12 20.22
C PHE A 149 -3.53 -8.52 19.92
N LYS A 150 -4.23 -8.66 18.81
CA LYS A 150 -4.73 -9.94 18.29
C LYS A 150 -4.51 -9.99 16.78
N PRO A 151 -3.83 -11.02 16.26
CA PRO A 151 -3.66 -11.18 14.82
C PRO A 151 -4.99 -11.27 14.08
N ALA A 152 -5.13 -10.49 13.01
CA ALA A 152 -6.30 -10.49 12.14
C ALA A 152 -6.16 -11.44 10.94
N GLY A 153 -4.93 -11.93 10.67
CA GLY A 153 -4.65 -12.87 9.60
C GLY A 153 -3.22 -13.38 9.63
N TYR A 154 -2.94 -14.35 8.79
CA TYR A 154 -1.60 -14.92 8.63
C TYR A 154 -1.27 -15.08 7.16
N GLY A 155 0.03 -15.03 6.84
CA GLY A 155 0.47 -15.13 5.48
C GLY A 155 1.91 -15.57 5.32
N ALA A 156 2.31 -15.67 4.07
CA ALA A 156 3.67 -15.96 3.70
C ALA A 156 4.06 -15.14 2.47
N ALA A 157 5.35 -14.83 2.37
CA ALA A 157 5.92 -14.19 1.19
C ALA A 157 7.34 -14.68 0.94
N PHE A 158 7.83 -14.41 -0.25
CA PHE A 158 9.23 -14.67 -0.57
C PHE A 158 9.80 -13.54 -1.42
N ASP A 159 11.13 -13.36 -1.29
CA ASP A 159 11.94 -12.53 -2.15
C ASP A 159 12.97 -13.40 -2.84
N ILE A 160 13.31 -13.07 -4.07
CA ILE A 160 14.42 -13.68 -4.81
C ILE A 160 15.17 -12.59 -5.55
N GLY A 161 16.48 -12.71 -5.56
CA GLY A 161 17.33 -11.79 -6.30
C GLY A 161 18.66 -12.41 -6.70
N ALA A 162 19.24 -11.82 -7.73
CA ALA A 162 20.54 -12.23 -8.21
C ALA A 162 21.35 -11.02 -8.68
N THR A 163 22.67 -11.15 -8.58
CA THR A 163 23.62 -10.22 -9.17
C THR A 163 24.63 -10.99 -10.03
N TYR A 164 25.02 -10.39 -11.14
CA TYR A 164 25.94 -11.00 -12.10
C TYR A 164 26.96 -9.96 -12.60
N GLU A 165 28.23 -10.35 -12.66
CA GLU A 165 29.32 -9.55 -13.21
C GLU A 165 29.75 -10.14 -14.57
N PRO A 166 29.08 -9.81 -15.69
CA PRO A 166 29.36 -10.40 -17.02
C PRO A 166 30.77 -10.08 -17.50
N ILE A 167 31.18 -8.84 -17.30
CA ILE A 167 32.53 -8.35 -17.61
C ILE A 167 33.08 -7.62 -16.37
N PRO A 168 34.41 -7.46 -16.26
CA PRO A 168 35.00 -6.72 -15.16
C PRO A 168 34.37 -5.33 -14.99
N ASN A 169 34.03 -4.98 -13.77
CA ASN A 169 33.45 -3.68 -13.38
C ASN A 169 32.00 -3.43 -13.81
N LEU A 170 31.32 -4.32 -14.52
CA LEU A 170 29.90 -4.22 -14.82
C LEU A 170 29.12 -5.19 -13.91
N LEU A 171 28.33 -4.65 -13.01
CA LEU A 171 27.41 -5.41 -12.18
C LEU A 171 25.98 -5.22 -12.70
N VAL A 172 25.28 -6.30 -12.98
CA VAL A 172 23.83 -6.30 -13.26
C VAL A 172 23.09 -7.01 -12.14
N SER A 173 21.89 -6.59 -11.86
CA SER A 173 21.08 -7.17 -10.79
C SER A 173 19.61 -7.25 -11.18
N ALA A 174 18.96 -8.29 -10.68
CA ALA A 174 17.50 -8.42 -10.76
C ALA A 174 16.98 -8.96 -9.45
N ALA A 175 15.84 -8.45 -8.99
CA ALA A 175 15.19 -8.94 -7.80
C ALA A 175 13.66 -8.76 -7.88
N VAL A 176 12.94 -9.67 -7.25
CA VAL A 176 11.51 -9.54 -7.00
C VAL A 176 11.30 -9.72 -5.51
N ASN A 177 10.61 -8.77 -4.89
CA ASN A 177 10.38 -8.74 -3.46
C ASN A 177 8.89 -8.76 -3.14
N ASP A 178 8.55 -9.33 -1.98
CA ASP A 178 7.19 -9.34 -1.43
C ASP A 178 6.17 -10.11 -2.26
N ILE A 179 6.61 -11.18 -2.97
CA ILE A 179 5.65 -12.08 -3.63
C ILE A 179 4.99 -12.94 -2.55
N GLY A 180 3.76 -12.63 -2.21
CA GLY A 180 3.08 -13.32 -1.12
C GLY A 180 1.66 -12.83 -0.89
N PHE A 181 1.07 -13.32 0.18
CA PHE A 181 -0.30 -13.04 0.54
C PHE A 181 -0.50 -13.05 2.06
N ILE A 182 -1.59 -12.45 2.50
CA ILE A 182 -2.15 -12.60 3.84
C ILE A 182 -3.59 -13.11 3.69
N ALA A 183 -3.89 -14.22 4.38
CA ALA A 183 -5.24 -14.73 4.55
C ALA A 183 -5.83 -14.11 5.83
N TRP A 184 -6.82 -13.26 5.67
CA TRP A 184 -7.51 -12.56 6.75
C TRP A 184 -8.63 -13.43 7.31
N ASN A 185 -8.77 -13.42 8.63
CA ASN A 185 -9.80 -14.21 9.30
C ASN A 185 -11.18 -13.58 9.07
N LYS A 186 -12.18 -14.39 8.82
CA LYS A 186 -13.58 -13.94 8.68
C LYS A 186 -14.04 -13.10 9.88
N ALA A 187 -13.72 -13.53 11.10
CA ALA A 187 -14.12 -12.84 12.33
C ALA A 187 -13.49 -11.45 12.55
N SER A 188 -12.45 -11.12 11.78
CA SER A 188 -11.77 -9.82 11.78
C SER A 188 -12.02 -9.01 10.52
N SER A 189 -12.92 -9.48 9.66
CA SER A 189 -13.23 -8.86 8.37
C SER A 189 -14.59 -8.17 8.44
N MET A 190 -14.64 -6.96 7.95
CA MET A 190 -15.85 -6.15 7.78
C MET A 190 -15.89 -5.69 6.33
N HIS A 191 -17.02 -5.91 5.67
CA HIS A 191 -17.21 -5.49 4.29
C HIS A 191 -18.51 -4.73 4.15
N GLY A 192 -18.44 -3.53 3.60
CA GLY A 192 -19.57 -2.66 3.35
C GLY A 192 -19.59 -2.14 1.93
N THR A 193 -20.79 -1.97 1.38
CA THR A 193 -20.99 -1.34 0.08
C THR A 193 -21.82 -0.07 0.24
N VAL A 194 -21.54 0.94 -0.57
CA VAL A 194 -22.33 2.15 -0.65
C VAL A 194 -22.80 2.37 -2.09
N SER A 195 -24.09 2.65 -2.24
CA SER A 195 -24.70 3.13 -3.49
C SER A 195 -25.75 4.15 -3.08
N ARG A 196 -25.36 5.43 -3.02
CA ARG A 196 -26.22 6.47 -2.46
C ARG A 196 -26.04 7.79 -3.17
N ARG A 197 -27.16 8.51 -3.30
CA ARG A 197 -27.21 9.90 -3.72
C ARG A 197 -27.61 10.76 -2.52
N LEU A 198 -26.76 11.76 -2.22
CA LEU A 198 -27.01 12.78 -1.21
C LEU A 198 -27.31 14.08 -1.93
N THR A 199 -28.37 14.76 -1.53
CA THR A 199 -28.74 16.08 -2.04
C THR A 199 -28.43 17.13 -0.99
N PHE A 200 -27.91 18.27 -1.41
CA PHE A 200 -27.53 19.38 -0.52
C PHE A 200 -28.35 20.62 -0.85
N ASP A 201 -28.81 21.31 0.17
CA ASP A 201 -29.52 22.58 0.06
C ASP A 201 -28.55 23.78 -0.02
N GLY A 202 -27.57 23.71 -0.96
CA GLY A 202 -26.61 24.78 -1.25
C GLY A 202 -25.41 24.82 -0.30
N ALA A 203 -24.27 25.35 -0.78
CA ALA A 203 -23.12 25.69 0.05
C ALA A 203 -23.23 27.15 0.52
N GLN A 204 -22.83 27.39 1.75
CA GLN A 204 -22.59 28.75 2.21
C GLN A 204 -21.22 29.17 1.70
N VAL A 205 -21.18 30.15 0.80
CA VAL A 205 -19.92 30.77 0.36
C VAL A 205 -19.57 31.85 1.38
N ASP A 206 -18.43 31.73 2.04
CA ASP A 206 -17.95 32.73 2.97
C ASP A 206 -17.50 34.02 2.22
N ALA A 207 -17.20 35.06 2.97
CA ALA A 207 -16.77 36.35 2.41
C ALA A 207 -15.42 36.27 1.66
N SER A 208 -14.69 35.17 1.74
CA SER A 208 -13.44 34.91 1.01
C SER A 208 -13.65 34.16 -0.31
N GLY A 209 -14.90 33.77 -0.64
CA GLY A 209 -15.24 33.06 -1.87
C GLY A 209 -14.93 31.55 -1.80
N VAL A 210 -14.62 31.03 -0.62
CA VAL A 210 -14.43 29.59 -0.39
C VAL A 210 -15.80 28.98 -0.04
N ALA A 211 -16.25 28.01 -0.82
CA ALA A 211 -17.44 27.24 -0.49
C ALA A 211 -17.09 26.29 0.69
N ASP A 212 -17.69 26.54 1.86
CA ASP A 212 -17.68 25.59 2.94
C ASP A 212 -18.73 24.53 2.62
N ILE A 213 -18.27 23.43 2.05
CA ILE A 213 -19.09 22.24 1.80
C ILE A 213 -18.89 21.34 3.00
N ASP A 214 -19.80 21.39 3.94
CA ASP A 214 -19.84 20.44 5.06
C ASP A 214 -20.24 19.05 4.51
N PHE A 215 -19.21 18.30 4.12
CA PHE A 215 -19.35 16.96 3.61
C PHE A 215 -19.17 15.95 4.75
N ASP A 216 -20.27 15.59 5.39
CA ASP A 216 -20.26 14.57 6.42
C ASP A 216 -20.13 13.17 5.79
N LEU A 217 -18.93 12.58 5.92
CA LEU A 217 -18.66 11.21 5.48
C LEU A 217 -19.55 10.18 6.22
N GLY A 218 -20.07 10.49 7.41
CA GLY A 218 -21.03 9.67 8.16
C GLY A 218 -22.37 9.48 7.42
N GLU A 219 -22.73 10.39 6.53
CA GLU A 219 -23.87 10.25 5.65
C GLU A 219 -23.66 9.22 4.52
N LEU A 220 -22.42 8.84 4.23
CA LEU A 220 -22.10 7.73 3.34
C LEU A 220 -22.29 6.40 4.09
N LYS A 221 -23.54 5.98 4.24
CA LYS A 221 -23.88 4.74 4.93
C LYS A 221 -23.44 3.52 4.12
N PHE A 222 -22.49 2.77 4.66
CA PHE A 222 -22.04 1.51 4.09
C PHE A 222 -22.94 0.36 4.57
N GLU A 223 -23.67 -0.23 3.64
CA GLU A 223 -24.49 -1.43 3.90
C GLU A 223 -23.57 -2.61 4.17
N GLN A 224 -23.80 -3.30 5.28
CA GLN A 224 -23.07 -4.52 5.63
C GLN A 224 -23.37 -5.62 4.62
N VAL A 225 -22.31 -6.18 4.03
CA VAL A 225 -22.36 -7.36 3.17
C VAL A 225 -21.84 -8.56 3.95
N ASP A 226 -22.33 -9.76 3.62
CA ASP A 226 -21.85 -10.98 4.24
C ASP A 226 -20.35 -11.14 4.11
N GLU A 227 -19.70 -11.35 5.25
CA GLU A 227 -18.26 -11.47 5.34
C GLU A 227 -17.79 -12.85 4.90
N GLU A 228 -16.74 -12.88 4.09
CA GLU A 228 -16.00 -14.06 3.76
C GLU A 228 -14.53 -13.91 4.21
N SER A 229 -13.86 -15.05 4.45
CA SER A 229 -12.41 -15.02 4.65
C SER A 229 -11.75 -14.52 3.37
N ALA A 230 -10.92 -13.48 3.47
CA ALA A 230 -10.31 -12.86 2.31
C ALA A 230 -8.81 -13.12 2.25
N THR A 231 -8.32 -13.67 1.14
CA THR A 231 -6.89 -13.75 0.85
C THR A 231 -6.51 -12.56 -0.03
N ARG A 232 -5.55 -11.77 0.42
CA ARG A 232 -5.07 -10.59 -0.29
C ARG A 232 -3.58 -10.72 -0.59
N MET A 233 -3.22 -10.46 -1.84
CA MET A 233 -1.82 -10.42 -2.28
C MET A 233 -1.12 -9.20 -1.72
N LEU A 234 0.16 -9.34 -1.39
CA LEU A 234 1.00 -8.21 -1.01
C LEU A 234 1.33 -7.31 -2.21
N HIS A 235 1.69 -6.09 -1.92
CA HIS A 235 2.29 -5.19 -2.89
C HIS A 235 3.73 -5.64 -3.17
N TYR A 236 4.00 -6.14 -4.37
CA TYR A 236 5.34 -6.62 -4.74
C TYR A 236 6.15 -5.58 -5.51
N THR A 237 7.46 -5.73 -5.46
CA THR A 237 8.39 -4.85 -6.17
C THR A 237 9.33 -5.67 -7.04
N MET A 238 9.47 -5.27 -8.30
CA MET A 238 10.49 -5.77 -9.22
C MET A 238 11.59 -4.73 -9.39
N ASN A 239 12.83 -5.17 -9.38
CA ASN A 239 14.01 -4.32 -9.49
C ASN A 239 14.94 -4.86 -10.56
N LEU A 240 15.40 -3.99 -11.46
CA LEU A 240 16.44 -4.27 -12.45
C LEU A 240 17.50 -3.19 -12.33
N GLY A 241 18.74 -3.57 -12.07
CA GLY A 241 19.83 -2.64 -11.86
C GLY A 241 21.05 -2.97 -12.68
N ALA A 242 21.80 -1.94 -13.07
CA ALA A 242 23.12 -2.07 -13.64
C ALA A 242 24.03 -0.99 -13.06
N GLU A 243 25.27 -1.34 -12.74
CA GLU A 243 26.30 -0.41 -12.28
C GLU A 243 27.61 -0.69 -13.03
N TYR A 244 28.19 0.34 -13.61
CA TYR A 244 29.52 0.27 -14.22
C TYR A 244 30.53 1.08 -13.41
N ARG A 245 31.63 0.45 -13.00
CA ARG A 245 32.65 1.04 -12.12
C ARG A 245 33.93 1.32 -12.89
N LEU A 246 34.47 2.53 -12.74
CA LEU A 246 35.68 3.03 -13.38
C LEU A 246 36.77 3.31 -12.33
N TRP A 247 38.02 3.45 -12.84
CA TRP A 247 39.19 3.89 -12.05
C TRP A 247 39.35 3.12 -10.74
N ASP A 248 39.62 1.82 -10.86
CA ASP A 248 39.75 0.93 -9.68
C ASP A 248 38.54 0.95 -8.75
N ARG A 249 37.34 1.04 -9.32
CA ARG A 249 36.06 1.10 -8.60
C ARG A 249 35.84 2.39 -7.80
N ARG A 250 36.56 3.48 -8.10
CA ARG A 250 36.41 4.76 -7.42
C ARG A 250 35.23 5.58 -7.92
N VAL A 251 34.81 5.38 -9.15
CA VAL A 251 33.62 6.02 -9.73
C VAL A 251 32.69 4.95 -10.27
N GLY A 252 31.42 5.00 -9.85
CA GLY A 252 30.36 4.12 -10.32
C GLY A 252 29.24 4.93 -11.00
N PHE A 253 28.76 4.46 -12.12
CA PHE A 253 27.55 4.93 -12.78
C PHE A 253 26.51 3.84 -12.69
N GLY A 254 25.39 4.14 -12.07
CA GLY A 254 24.30 3.18 -11.83
C GLY A 254 22.99 3.62 -12.49
N ALA A 255 22.21 2.62 -12.89
CA ALA A 255 20.80 2.79 -13.25
C ALA A 255 19.98 1.70 -12.56
N LEU A 256 18.85 2.09 -11.99
CA LEU A 256 17.92 1.19 -11.33
C LEU A 256 16.52 1.45 -11.86
N TYR A 257 15.89 0.44 -12.43
CA TYR A 257 14.50 0.45 -12.82
C TYR A 257 13.69 -0.39 -11.83
N GLN A 258 12.62 0.21 -11.30
CA GLN A 258 11.76 -0.41 -10.30
C GLN A 258 10.30 -0.34 -10.73
N ILE A 259 9.59 -1.44 -10.52
CA ILE A 259 8.14 -1.51 -10.66
C ILE A 259 7.57 -1.83 -9.29
N HIS A 260 6.79 -0.91 -8.73
CA HIS A 260 6.03 -1.12 -7.50
C HIS A 260 4.58 -1.39 -7.85
N LYS A 261 4.10 -2.60 -7.59
CA LYS A 261 2.69 -2.96 -7.78
C LYS A 261 1.91 -2.67 -6.52
N TYR A 262 0.94 -1.76 -6.63
CA TYR A 262 -0.03 -1.42 -5.60
C TYR A 262 -1.43 -1.93 -5.97
N ASP A 263 -2.40 -1.78 -5.06
CA ASP A 263 -3.79 -2.20 -5.29
C ASP A 263 -4.41 -1.57 -6.54
N TYR A 264 -4.12 -0.29 -6.78
CA TYR A 264 -4.77 0.50 -7.83
C TYR A 264 -3.90 0.74 -9.06
N ALA A 265 -2.57 0.68 -8.93
CA ALA A 265 -1.63 1.04 -9.99
C ALA A 265 -0.31 0.30 -9.90
N ALA A 266 0.46 0.33 -10.98
CA ALA A 266 1.88 0.01 -10.98
C ALA A 266 2.67 1.31 -11.19
N LEU A 267 3.55 1.62 -10.25
CA LEU A 267 4.45 2.76 -10.36
C LEU A 267 5.80 2.32 -10.92
N HIS A 268 6.26 3.03 -11.93
CA HIS A 268 7.52 2.77 -12.62
C HIS A 268 8.51 3.87 -12.26
N ASN A 269 9.62 3.52 -11.64
CA ASN A 269 10.67 4.43 -11.25
C ASN A 269 11.96 4.09 -11.99
N LEU A 270 12.60 5.10 -12.57
CA LEU A 270 13.94 4.99 -13.12
C LEU A 270 14.85 5.94 -12.36
N THR A 271 15.87 5.39 -11.71
CA THR A 271 16.87 6.14 -10.96
C THR A 271 18.23 5.98 -11.62
N ALA A 272 18.91 7.09 -11.90
CA ALA A 272 20.30 7.11 -12.27
C ALA A 272 21.13 7.55 -11.07
N SER A 273 22.32 6.99 -10.88
CA SER A 273 23.20 7.33 -9.76
C SER A 273 24.64 7.49 -10.20
N VAL A 274 25.36 8.36 -9.52
CA VAL A 274 26.81 8.51 -9.65
C VAL A 274 27.42 8.33 -8.25
N ASN A 275 28.31 7.36 -8.12
CA ASN A 275 28.99 7.05 -6.87
C ASN A 275 30.47 7.43 -7.03
N PHE A 276 31.00 8.22 -6.10
CA PHE A 276 32.40 8.60 -6.08
C PHE A 276 33.05 8.20 -4.75
N GLN A 277 33.98 7.28 -4.76
CA GLN A 277 34.68 6.78 -3.58
C GLN A 277 36.20 6.86 -3.77
N PRO A 278 36.81 8.05 -3.62
CA PRO A 278 38.24 8.23 -3.87
C PRO A 278 39.13 7.46 -2.88
N VAL A 279 38.63 7.24 -1.68
CA VAL A 279 39.33 6.49 -0.61
C VAL A 279 38.34 5.59 0.13
N ARG A 280 38.86 4.56 0.84
CA ARG A 280 38.00 3.55 1.50
C ARG A 280 37.06 4.09 2.59
N TRP A 281 37.40 5.22 3.18
CA TRP A 281 36.65 5.82 4.29
C TRP A 281 35.79 7.01 3.89
N PHE A 282 35.82 7.45 2.63
CA PHE A 282 35.01 8.54 2.13
C PHE A 282 34.36 8.19 0.79
N GLY A 283 33.05 8.38 0.74
CA GLY A 283 32.25 8.22 -0.48
C GLY A 283 31.17 9.30 -0.57
N LEU A 284 30.85 9.68 -1.79
CA LEU A 284 29.78 10.59 -2.15
C LEU A 284 28.91 9.91 -3.20
N SER A 285 27.58 9.96 -3.03
CA SER A 285 26.62 9.44 -4.00
C SER A 285 25.52 10.46 -4.25
N GLY A 286 25.07 10.56 -5.50
CA GLY A 286 23.99 11.43 -5.94
C GLY A 286 23.21 10.79 -7.07
#